data_037e7dbf8ad62ba6c32911a8e515471f
#
_entry.id   037e7dbf8ad62ba6c32911a8e515471f
#
_cell.length_a   1.000
_cell.length_b   1.000
_cell.length_c   1.000
_cell.angle_alpha   90.00
_cell.angle_beta   90.00
_cell.angle_gamma   90.00
#
_symmetry.space_group_name_H-M   'P 1'
#
loop_
_entity.id
_entity.type
_entity.pdbx_description
1 polymer ?
#
loop_
_entity_poly.entity_id
_entity_poly.type
_entity_poly.pdbx_seq_one_letter_code
_entity_poly.pdbx_strand_id
1 'polypeptide(L)'
;MKAILLSIRPEWCDLIVRGKKTIEVRKTRPKLETPFKAYIYCTKAPQQLITIFKDGEETMDGEIHHGKPVFVKFNKPLPDSIRGNTQMVIGEFICDDIRRIGPEYCIVKEDIETAIAGSCLSIKQVKEYAGWGIGMKYADMKDLYSWHISDLKIYDRPRPLSNFTRRRVIKFGYEPVDIERPPQSWCYVEDSR
;
A
#
# COMPACT_ATOMS: atom_id res chain seq x y z
N MET A 1 13.24 -3.20 -19.53
CA MET A 1 13.21 -4.35 -18.57
C MET A 1 11.89 -4.25 -17.79
N LYS A 2 11.29 -5.37 -17.38
CA LYS A 2 10.05 -5.28 -16.58
C LYS A 2 10.38 -4.92 -15.14
N ALA A 3 9.62 -3.97 -14.58
CA ALA A 3 9.65 -3.57 -13.19
C ALA A 3 8.23 -3.61 -12.61
N ILE A 4 8.09 -3.30 -11.33
CA ILE A 4 6.81 -3.27 -10.63
C ILE A 4 6.51 -1.83 -10.20
N LEU A 5 5.26 -1.41 -10.31
CA LEU A 5 4.75 -0.18 -9.69
C LEU A 5 3.81 -0.59 -8.55
N LEU A 6 4.15 -0.21 -7.33
CA LEU A 6 3.42 -0.50 -6.09
C LEU A 6 2.65 0.72 -5.62
N SER A 7 1.34 0.59 -5.39
CA SER A 7 0.54 1.60 -4.70
C SER A 7 0.64 1.41 -3.19
N ILE A 8 1.22 2.38 -2.50
CA ILE A 8 1.47 2.35 -1.05
C ILE A 8 0.79 3.56 -0.40
N ARG A 9 0.14 3.36 0.73
CA ARG A 9 -0.52 4.45 1.47
C ARG A 9 0.52 5.38 2.10
N PRO A 10 0.20 6.67 2.29
CA PRO A 10 1.15 7.66 2.81
C PRO A 10 1.80 7.29 4.13
N GLU A 11 1.06 6.69 5.07
CA GLU A 11 1.60 6.26 6.36
C GLU A 11 2.69 5.19 6.22
N TRP A 12 2.56 4.29 5.26
CA TRP A 12 3.59 3.27 4.98
C TRP A 12 4.74 3.84 4.17
N CYS A 13 4.46 4.79 3.25
CA CYS A 13 5.51 5.52 2.53
C CYS A 13 6.43 6.26 3.49
N ASP A 14 5.89 6.94 4.52
CA ASP A 14 6.69 7.63 5.55
C ASP A 14 7.64 6.67 6.27
N LEU A 15 7.15 5.49 6.65
CA LEU A 15 7.97 4.48 7.33
C LEU A 15 9.06 3.91 6.41
N ILE A 16 8.80 3.77 5.10
CA ILE A 16 9.79 3.35 4.11
C ILE A 16 10.85 4.45 3.96
N VAL A 17 10.44 5.70 3.75
CA VAL A 17 11.36 6.85 3.59
C VAL A 17 12.30 6.99 4.79
N ARG A 18 11.80 6.74 6.00
CA ARG A 18 12.60 6.76 7.24
C ARG A 18 13.40 5.48 7.49
N GLY A 19 13.38 4.51 6.58
CA GLY A 19 14.08 3.23 6.73
C GLY A 19 13.54 2.31 7.83
N LYS A 20 12.37 2.63 8.41
CA LYS A 20 11.74 1.81 9.46
C LYS A 20 11.02 0.59 8.90
N LYS A 21 10.44 0.73 7.71
CA LYS A 21 9.74 -0.35 7.01
C LYS A 21 10.64 -0.90 5.91
N THR A 22 11.18 -2.08 6.14
CA THR A 22 12.07 -2.82 5.23
C THR A 22 11.40 -4.02 4.55
N ILE A 23 10.16 -4.32 4.94
CA ILE A 23 9.33 -5.38 4.37
C ILE A 23 7.98 -4.81 3.95
N GLU A 24 7.60 -5.01 2.69
CA GLU A 24 6.24 -4.73 2.20
C GLU A 24 5.43 -6.02 2.14
N VAL A 25 4.20 -6.01 2.66
CA VAL A 25 3.33 -7.21 2.70
C VAL A 25 2.20 -7.09 1.68
N ARG A 26 2.06 -8.11 0.82
CA ARG A 26 1.07 -8.15 -0.26
C ARG A 26 0.33 -9.49 -0.31
N LYS A 27 -0.92 -9.46 -0.84
CA LYS A 27 -1.75 -10.66 -1.05
C LYS A 27 -1.33 -11.49 -2.26
N THR A 28 -0.51 -10.91 -3.14
CA THR A 28 -0.04 -11.54 -4.36
C THR A 28 1.42 -11.19 -4.62
N ARG A 29 2.10 -12.00 -5.42
CA ARG A 29 3.46 -11.76 -5.89
C ARG A 29 3.52 -11.68 -7.41
N PRO A 30 4.50 -10.96 -8.00
CA PRO A 30 4.72 -10.99 -9.42
C PRO A 30 5.30 -12.34 -9.88
N LYS A 31 5.18 -12.59 -11.18
CA LYS A 31 5.85 -13.72 -11.85
C LYS A 31 7.27 -13.31 -12.31
N LEU A 32 7.92 -12.43 -11.57
CA LEU A 32 9.32 -12.07 -11.77
C LEU A 32 10.16 -12.84 -10.77
N GLU A 33 11.32 -13.25 -11.20
CA GLU A 33 12.38 -13.75 -10.32
C GLU A 33 13.05 -12.57 -9.61
N THR A 34 13.46 -12.77 -8.38
CA THR A 34 14.24 -11.80 -7.62
C THR A 34 15.71 -11.89 -8.02
N PRO A 35 16.46 -10.76 -8.05
CA PRO A 35 16.02 -9.42 -7.74
C PRO A 35 15.31 -8.72 -8.90
N PHE A 36 14.35 -7.82 -8.59
CA PHE A 36 13.72 -6.93 -9.56
C PHE A 36 13.49 -5.55 -8.96
N LYS A 37 13.36 -4.55 -9.85
CA LYS A 37 13.07 -3.16 -9.46
C LYS A 37 11.59 -2.98 -9.17
N ALA A 38 11.29 -2.23 -8.11
CA ALA A 38 9.95 -1.81 -7.75
C ALA A 38 9.89 -0.31 -7.45
N TYR A 39 8.91 0.38 -8.04
CA TYR A 39 8.63 1.79 -7.85
C TYR A 39 7.55 2.00 -6.78
N ILE A 40 7.72 3.03 -5.97
CA ILE A 40 6.82 3.37 -4.87
C ILE A 40 5.91 4.51 -5.30
N TYR A 41 4.65 4.22 -5.61
CA TYR A 41 3.62 5.22 -5.82
C TYR A 41 2.91 5.51 -4.50
N CYS A 42 3.05 6.73 -3.99
CA CYS A 42 2.36 7.19 -2.80
C CYS A 42 0.91 7.53 -3.16
N THR A 43 -0.05 6.81 -2.59
CA THR A 43 -1.47 7.02 -2.90
C THR A 43 -2.00 8.32 -2.32
N LYS A 44 -3.21 8.70 -2.70
CA LYS A 44 -3.95 9.81 -2.09
C LYS A 44 -4.14 9.55 -0.58
N ALA A 45 -4.13 10.62 0.22
CA ALA A 45 -4.46 10.52 1.64
C ALA A 45 -5.84 9.87 1.84
N PRO A 46 -5.97 8.95 2.80
CA PRO A 46 -7.26 8.36 3.11
C PRO A 46 -8.19 9.42 3.66
N GLN A 47 -9.44 9.38 3.23
CA GLN A 47 -10.50 10.20 3.80
C GLN A 47 -11.18 9.43 4.94
N GLN A 48 -11.54 10.14 5.98
CA GLN A 48 -12.39 9.63 7.06
C GLN A 48 -13.62 10.54 7.21
N LEU A 49 -14.73 9.94 7.61
CA LEU A 49 -15.90 10.69 8.02
C LEU A 49 -15.74 11.03 9.50
N ILE A 50 -15.89 12.30 9.82
CA ILE A 50 -15.93 12.77 11.20
C ILE A 50 -17.37 13.23 11.45
N THR A 51 -17.97 12.73 12.52
CA THR A 51 -19.24 13.25 13.01
C THR A 51 -18.98 14.61 13.66
N ILE A 52 -19.59 15.66 13.13
CA ILE A 52 -19.46 17.01 13.68
C ILE A 52 -20.61 17.35 14.62
N PHE A 53 -21.79 16.79 14.37
CA PHE A 53 -22.93 16.93 15.26
C PHE A 53 -23.71 15.61 15.35
N LYS A 54 -24.17 15.28 16.55
CA LYS A 54 -25.14 14.23 16.82
C LYS A 54 -26.44 14.86 17.25
N ASP A 55 -27.50 14.07 17.29
CA ASP A 55 -28.78 14.50 17.84
C ASP A 55 -28.62 14.97 19.28
N GLY A 56 -29.13 16.16 19.58
CA GLY A 56 -29.02 16.79 20.88
C GLY A 56 -27.72 17.53 21.19
N GLU A 57 -26.72 17.55 20.25
CA GLU A 57 -25.50 18.33 20.43
C GLU A 57 -25.69 19.80 20.00
N GLU A 58 -25.06 20.70 20.74
CA GLU A 58 -25.04 22.13 20.43
C GLU A 58 -24.15 22.40 19.22
N THR A 59 -24.64 23.15 18.26
CA THR A 59 -23.92 23.59 17.07
C THR A 59 -23.01 24.79 17.37
N MET A 60 -22.13 25.16 16.44
CA MET A 60 -21.23 26.31 16.61
C MET A 60 -22.00 27.64 16.77
N ASP A 61 -23.26 27.70 16.33
CA ASP A 61 -24.13 28.89 16.38
C ASP A 61 -24.93 28.92 17.67
N GLY A 62 -24.78 27.91 18.56
CA GLY A 62 -25.51 27.81 19.84
C GLY A 62 -26.89 27.17 19.71
N GLU A 63 -27.27 26.65 18.56
CA GLU A 63 -28.54 25.93 18.39
C GLU A 63 -28.36 24.44 18.69
N ILE A 64 -29.42 23.75 19.09
CA ILE A 64 -29.42 22.32 19.32
C ILE A 64 -29.66 21.60 17.97
N HIS A 65 -28.75 20.76 17.54
CA HIS A 65 -28.96 19.94 16.36
C HIS A 65 -29.98 18.83 16.64
N HIS A 66 -31.01 18.76 15.83
CA HIS A 66 -32.00 17.69 15.89
C HIS A 66 -32.02 16.88 14.60
N GLY A 67 -31.93 15.56 14.74
CA GLY A 67 -32.05 14.64 13.62
C GLY A 67 -30.83 13.75 13.39
N LYS A 68 -30.59 13.37 12.13
CA LYS A 68 -29.53 12.44 11.79
C LYS A 68 -28.15 13.09 12.02
N PRO A 69 -27.14 12.28 12.44
CA PRO A 69 -25.78 12.78 12.60
C PRO A 69 -25.25 13.44 11.33
N VAL A 70 -24.60 14.59 11.48
CA VAL A 70 -23.93 15.29 10.38
C VAL A 70 -22.49 14.85 10.29
N PHE A 71 -22.07 14.44 9.08
CA PHE A 71 -20.73 13.96 8.81
C PHE A 71 -20.00 14.88 7.83
N VAL A 72 -18.72 15.11 8.11
CA VAL A 72 -17.82 15.80 7.18
C VAL A 72 -16.70 14.87 6.77
N LYS A 73 -16.36 14.89 5.48
CA LYS A 73 -15.18 14.19 4.97
C LYS A 73 -13.93 14.97 5.34
N PHE A 74 -13.04 14.34 6.04
CA PHE A 74 -11.78 14.92 6.44
C PHE A 74 -10.60 14.08 5.88
N ASN A 75 -9.60 14.75 5.34
CA ASN A 75 -8.37 14.06 4.93
C ASN A 75 -7.49 13.86 6.16
N LYS A 76 -7.03 12.64 6.39
CA LYS A 76 -6.05 12.39 7.46
C LYS A 76 -4.80 13.26 7.23
N PRO A 77 -4.25 13.86 8.30
CA PRO A 77 -2.98 14.57 8.19
C PRO A 77 -1.90 13.70 7.55
N LEU A 78 -1.12 14.28 6.67
CA LEU A 78 0.01 13.61 6.04
C LEU A 78 1.28 13.81 6.88
N PRO A 79 2.12 12.76 7.02
CA PRO A 79 3.46 12.92 7.55
C PRO A 79 4.26 13.95 6.75
N ASP A 80 5.12 14.72 7.41
CA ASP A 80 5.89 15.79 6.75
C ASP A 80 6.78 15.29 5.61
N SER A 81 7.36 14.09 5.75
CA SER A 81 8.20 13.45 4.73
C SER A 81 7.45 13.15 3.42
N ILE A 82 6.11 13.10 3.47
CA ILE A 82 5.22 12.75 2.33
C ILE A 82 4.36 13.93 1.91
N ARG A 83 4.32 15.01 2.70
CA ARG A 83 3.51 16.20 2.39
C ARG A 83 3.88 16.78 1.01
N GLY A 84 2.89 16.96 0.15
CA GLY A 84 3.08 17.41 -1.24
C GLY A 84 3.46 16.30 -2.23
N ASN A 85 3.79 15.09 -1.77
CA ASN A 85 4.28 14.00 -2.62
C ASN A 85 3.27 12.86 -2.81
N THR A 86 2.01 13.05 -2.42
CA THR A 86 0.95 12.08 -2.70
C THR A 86 0.56 12.11 -4.16
N GLN A 87 0.08 10.98 -4.67
CA GLN A 87 -0.28 10.74 -6.06
C GLN A 87 0.93 10.83 -7.02
N MET A 88 2.13 10.60 -6.50
CA MET A 88 3.40 10.62 -7.22
C MET A 88 4.19 9.35 -6.94
N VAL A 89 5.10 9.00 -7.84
CA VAL A 89 6.12 7.99 -7.61
C VAL A 89 7.28 8.67 -6.86
N ILE A 90 7.46 8.30 -5.61
CA ILE A 90 8.37 8.97 -4.67
C ILE A 90 9.76 8.33 -4.62
N GLY A 91 9.91 7.13 -5.17
CA GLY A 91 11.17 6.41 -5.12
C GLY A 91 11.08 5.03 -5.75
N GLU A 92 12.17 4.29 -5.63
CA GLU A 92 12.33 2.93 -6.10
C GLU A 92 13.15 2.10 -5.11
N PHE A 93 13.03 0.77 -5.20
CA PHE A 93 13.87 -0.17 -4.46
C PHE A 93 14.10 -1.45 -5.27
N ILE A 94 15.04 -2.25 -4.85
CA ILE A 94 15.24 -3.60 -5.36
C ILE A 94 14.52 -4.58 -4.41
N CYS A 95 13.63 -5.39 -4.97
CA CYS A 95 13.07 -6.52 -4.24
C CYS A 95 13.95 -7.74 -4.51
N ASP A 96 14.79 -8.07 -3.57
CA ASP A 96 15.79 -9.15 -3.68
C ASP A 96 15.32 -10.46 -3.04
N ASP A 97 14.26 -10.42 -2.22
CA ASP A 97 13.64 -11.60 -1.63
C ASP A 97 12.13 -11.45 -1.50
N ILE A 98 11.39 -12.53 -1.74
CA ILE A 98 9.95 -12.64 -1.47
C ILE A 98 9.68 -13.94 -0.74
N ARG A 99 9.18 -13.84 0.49
CA ARG A 99 8.77 -14.99 1.28
C ARG A 99 7.26 -15.12 1.32
N ARG A 100 6.78 -16.35 1.22
CA ARG A 100 5.37 -16.69 1.44
C ARG A 100 5.09 -16.69 2.96
N ILE A 101 3.97 -16.10 3.34
CA ILE A 101 3.43 -16.13 4.71
C ILE A 101 2.05 -16.79 4.58
N GLY A 102 1.98 -18.08 4.89
CA GLY A 102 0.74 -18.83 4.82
C GLY A 102 -0.03 -18.81 6.15
N PRO A 103 -1.28 -19.29 6.16
CA PRO A 103 -2.09 -19.36 7.38
C PRO A 103 -1.49 -20.31 8.44
N GLU A 104 -0.61 -21.22 8.05
CA GLU A 104 0.15 -22.09 8.97
C GLU A 104 0.98 -21.29 9.99
N TYR A 105 1.47 -20.10 9.62
CA TYR A 105 2.21 -19.21 10.53
C TYR A 105 1.36 -18.65 11.66
N CYS A 106 0.03 -18.77 11.57
CA CYS A 106 -0.84 -18.38 12.68
C CYS A 106 -0.83 -19.36 13.86
N ILE A 107 -0.30 -20.55 13.66
CA ILE A 107 -0.25 -21.62 14.67
C ILE A 107 0.87 -21.34 15.66
N VAL A 108 2.03 -20.89 15.16
CA VAL A 108 3.19 -20.54 15.99
C VAL A 108 3.41 -19.02 15.88
N LYS A 109 3.30 -18.32 17.02
CA LYS A 109 3.36 -16.85 17.07
C LYS A 109 4.72 -16.34 16.65
N GLU A 110 5.79 -16.99 17.03
CA GLU A 110 7.18 -16.64 16.70
C GLU A 110 7.46 -16.69 15.19
N ASP A 111 6.81 -17.60 14.47
CA ASP A 111 6.98 -17.74 13.03
C ASP A 111 6.41 -16.53 12.28
N ILE A 112 5.19 -16.07 12.67
CA ILE A 112 4.59 -14.92 12.04
C ILE A 112 5.35 -13.63 12.39
N GLU A 113 5.81 -13.45 13.62
CA GLU A 113 6.61 -12.29 14.04
C GLU A 113 7.90 -12.19 13.23
N THR A 114 8.59 -13.31 13.03
CA THR A 114 9.80 -13.39 12.20
C THR A 114 9.49 -13.08 10.74
N ALA A 115 8.41 -13.64 10.18
CA ALA A 115 8.04 -13.45 8.78
C ALA A 115 7.64 -12.01 8.43
N ILE A 116 7.16 -11.25 9.41
CA ILE A 116 6.76 -9.84 9.24
C ILE A 116 7.72 -8.83 9.87
N ALA A 117 8.84 -9.29 10.42
CA ALA A 117 9.86 -8.41 11.00
C ALA A 117 10.29 -7.35 9.97
N GLY A 118 10.26 -6.07 10.36
CA GLY A 118 10.52 -4.95 9.44
C GLY A 118 9.32 -4.50 8.60
N SER A 119 8.16 -5.13 8.70
CA SER A 119 6.94 -4.70 7.98
C SER A 119 6.22 -3.54 8.66
N CYS A 120 6.50 -3.27 9.94
CA CYS A 120 5.78 -2.34 10.80
C CYS A 120 4.29 -2.70 11.00
N LEU A 121 3.92 -3.95 10.74
CA LEU A 121 2.57 -4.47 10.99
C LEU A 121 2.53 -5.29 12.28
N SER A 122 1.46 -5.16 13.06
CA SER A 122 1.16 -6.09 14.14
C SER A 122 0.57 -7.39 13.58
N ILE A 123 0.66 -8.48 14.33
CA ILE A 123 0.03 -9.76 13.97
C ILE A 123 -1.48 -9.58 13.70
N LYS A 124 -2.16 -8.75 14.51
CA LYS A 124 -3.58 -8.44 14.32
C LYS A 124 -3.84 -7.82 12.95
N GLN A 125 -3.07 -6.82 12.55
CA GLN A 125 -3.19 -6.18 11.24
C GLN A 125 -2.91 -7.14 10.09
N VAL A 126 -1.93 -8.03 10.25
CA VAL A 126 -1.63 -9.06 9.25
C VAL A 126 -2.79 -10.02 9.08
N LYS A 127 -3.35 -10.53 10.17
CA LYS A 127 -4.52 -11.42 10.15
C LYS A 127 -5.75 -10.74 9.51
N GLU A 128 -6.04 -9.50 9.90
CA GLU A 128 -7.12 -8.71 9.31
C GLU A 128 -6.88 -8.47 7.80
N TYR A 129 -5.66 -8.11 7.42
CA TYR A 129 -5.31 -7.89 6.02
C TYR A 129 -5.41 -9.17 5.19
N ALA A 130 -4.97 -10.30 5.72
CA ALA A 130 -5.06 -11.61 5.08
C ALA A 130 -6.52 -12.11 4.98
N GLY A 131 -7.38 -11.65 5.89
CA GLY A 131 -8.73 -12.19 6.08
C GLY A 131 -8.71 -13.48 6.90
N TRP A 132 -7.70 -13.70 7.75
CA TRP A 132 -7.60 -14.85 8.64
C TRP A 132 -8.41 -14.61 9.91
N GLY A 133 -9.67 -15.04 9.92
CA GLY A 133 -10.62 -14.81 11.01
C GLY A 133 -11.04 -16.10 11.72
N ILE A 134 -11.61 -15.93 12.93
CA ILE A 134 -12.25 -17.02 13.67
C ILE A 134 -13.44 -17.56 12.84
N GLY A 135 -13.53 -18.87 12.67
CA GLY A 135 -14.60 -19.53 11.91
C GLY A 135 -14.32 -19.66 10.41
N MET A 136 -13.21 -19.12 9.90
CA MET A 136 -12.79 -19.33 8.52
C MET A 136 -12.15 -20.71 8.36
N LYS A 137 -12.53 -21.44 7.30
CA LYS A 137 -11.88 -22.72 7.00
C LYS A 137 -10.45 -22.45 6.53
N TYR A 138 -9.50 -23.24 6.98
CA TYR A 138 -8.09 -23.13 6.60
C TYR A 138 -7.90 -23.13 5.08
N ALA A 139 -8.66 -23.93 4.34
CA ALA A 139 -8.61 -24.00 2.89
C ALA A 139 -9.03 -22.70 2.17
N ASP A 140 -9.78 -21.83 2.85
CA ASP A 140 -10.25 -20.54 2.28
C ASP A 140 -9.31 -19.38 2.62
N MET A 141 -8.35 -19.63 3.50
CA MET A 141 -7.35 -18.63 3.92
C MET A 141 -6.30 -18.44 2.83
N LYS A 142 -6.06 -17.18 2.47
CA LYS A 142 -5.09 -16.85 1.41
C LYS A 142 -3.72 -16.52 1.98
N ASP A 143 -2.70 -16.87 1.21
CA ASP A 143 -1.33 -16.50 1.51
C ASP A 143 -1.12 -14.98 1.45
N LEU A 144 -0.13 -14.53 2.20
CA LEU A 144 0.52 -13.23 2.02
C LEU A 144 1.96 -13.44 1.55
N TYR A 145 2.57 -12.37 1.10
CA TYR A 145 3.94 -12.35 0.62
C TYR A 145 4.67 -11.15 1.21
N SER A 146 5.78 -11.40 1.89
CA SER A 146 6.69 -10.35 2.36
C SER A 146 7.73 -10.06 1.29
N TRP A 147 7.77 -8.82 0.82
CA TRP A 147 8.71 -8.35 -0.20
C TRP A 147 9.80 -7.56 0.51
N HIS A 148 11.04 -7.99 0.43
CA HIS A 148 12.15 -7.27 1.04
C HIS A 148 12.49 -6.01 0.23
N ILE A 149 12.72 -4.90 0.93
CA ILE A 149 13.07 -3.60 0.38
C ILE A 149 14.57 -3.42 0.57
N SER A 150 15.35 -3.62 -0.49
CA SER A 150 16.77 -3.34 -0.53
C SER A 150 17.08 -2.19 -1.50
N ASP A 151 18.26 -1.61 -1.43
CA ASP A 151 18.74 -0.52 -2.30
C ASP A 151 17.70 0.59 -2.52
N LEU A 152 17.06 1.01 -1.42
CA LEU A 152 16.02 2.03 -1.44
C LEU A 152 16.59 3.38 -1.91
N LYS A 153 15.96 3.94 -2.94
CA LYS A 153 16.26 5.27 -3.45
C LYS A 153 15.02 6.14 -3.44
N ILE A 154 15.00 7.17 -2.62
CA ILE A 154 13.97 8.20 -2.60
C ILE A 154 14.36 9.32 -3.55
N TYR A 155 13.43 9.78 -4.36
CA TYR A 155 13.67 10.81 -5.37
C TYR A 155 13.60 12.21 -4.76
N ASP A 156 14.56 13.07 -5.06
CA ASP A 156 14.52 14.49 -4.70
C ASP A 156 13.33 15.20 -5.34
N ARG A 157 12.96 14.73 -6.55
CA ARG A 157 11.77 15.20 -7.28
C ARG A 157 10.90 14.00 -7.64
N PRO A 158 9.78 13.82 -6.94
CA PRO A 158 8.82 12.77 -7.27
C PRO A 158 8.34 12.84 -8.71
N ARG A 159 8.08 11.69 -9.31
CA ARG A 159 7.69 11.57 -10.71
C ARG A 159 6.18 11.40 -10.84
N PRO A 160 5.53 12.06 -11.81
CA PRO A 160 4.11 11.81 -12.08
C PRO A 160 3.92 10.39 -12.64
N LEU A 161 2.71 9.86 -12.44
CA LEU A 161 2.36 8.51 -12.89
C LEU A 161 2.47 8.36 -14.42
N SER A 162 2.21 9.44 -15.16
CA SER A 162 2.34 9.52 -16.63
C SER A 162 3.75 9.25 -17.17
N ASN A 163 4.78 9.31 -16.31
CA ASN A 163 6.15 8.94 -16.72
C ASN A 163 6.36 7.42 -16.80
N PHE A 164 5.33 6.62 -16.47
CA PHE A 164 5.42 5.17 -16.44
C PHE A 164 4.48 4.56 -17.47
N THR A 165 4.98 3.57 -18.18
CA THR A 165 4.21 2.84 -19.19
C THR A 165 4.08 1.37 -18.82
N ARG A 166 3.04 0.74 -19.33
CA ARG A 166 2.83 -0.71 -19.25
C ARG A 166 2.66 -1.28 -20.67
N ARG A 167 2.94 -2.56 -20.84
CA ARG A 167 2.64 -3.26 -22.10
C ARG A 167 1.16 -3.61 -22.17
N ARG A 168 0.52 -3.21 -23.23
CA ARG A 168 -0.80 -3.69 -23.63
C ARG A 168 -0.65 -4.72 -24.76
N VAL A 169 -1.28 -5.89 -24.61
CA VAL A 169 -1.33 -6.90 -25.66
C VAL A 169 -2.23 -6.40 -26.78
N ILE A 170 -1.74 -6.45 -28.02
CA ILE A 170 -2.49 -6.16 -29.23
C ILE A 170 -2.44 -7.38 -30.15
N LYS A 171 -3.21 -7.37 -31.24
CA LYS A 171 -3.33 -8.51 -32.16
C LYS A 171 -1.97 -9.03 -32.68
N PHE A 172 -0.99 -8.16 -32.86
CA PHE A 172 0.32 -8.50 -33.41
C PHE A 172 1.50 -8.07 -32.48
N GLY A 173 1.35 -8.29 -31.16
CA GLY A 173 2.44 -8.01 -30.22
C GLY A 173 2.03 -7.18 -29.00
N TYR A 174 2.83 -6.21 -28.68
CA TYR A 174 2.63 -5.34 -27.50
C TYR A 174 2.85 -3.89 -27.89
N GLU A 175 2.07 -3.00 -27.31
CA GLU A 175 2.30 -1.56 -27.38
C GLU A 175 2.51 -0.96 -25.97
N PRO A 176 3.38 0.05 -25.82
CA PRO A 176 3.48 0.81 -24.58
C PRO A 176 2.24 1.68 -24.42
N VAL A 177 1.67 1.69 -23.21
CA VAL A 177 0.52 2.52 -22.85
C VAL A 177 0.82 3.21 -21.54
N ASP A 178 0.55 4.50 -21.47
CA ASP A 178 0.72 5.29 -20.26
C ASP A 178 -0.17 4.79 -19.13
N ILE A 179 0.29 4.93 -17.91
CA ILE A 179 -0.49 4.56 -16.73
C ILE A 179 -1.28 5.80 -16.29
N GLU A 180 -2.54 5.88 -16.67
CA GLU A 180 -3.44 6.97 -16.32
C GLU A 180 -3.94 6.89 -14.88
N ARG A 181 -4.05 5.68 -14.33
CA ARG A 181 -4.56 5.42 -12.97
C ARG A 181 -3.62 4.50 -12.22
N PRO A 182 -3.37 4.77 -10.93
CA PRO A 182 -2.54 3.89 -10.12
C PRO A 182 -3.18 2.50 -9.99
N PRO A 183 -2.37 1.44 -9.91
CA PRO A 183 -2.90 0.10 -9.67
C PRO A 183 -3.53 0.02 -8.27
N GLN A 184 -4.52 -0.85 -8.10
CA GLN A 184 -5.13 -1.08 -6.80
C GLN A 184 -4.13 -1.64 -5.78
N SER A 185 -3.20 -2.46 -6.21
CA SER A 185 -2.12 -3.04 -5.40
C SER A 185 -0.77 -2.80 -6.07
N TRP A 186 -0.53 -3.46 -7.19
CA TRP A 186 0.66 -3.30 -8.02
C TRP A 186 0.38 -3.69 -9.48
N CYS A 187 1.23 -3.26 -10.39
CA CYS A 187 1.22 -3.68 -11.79
C CYS A 187 2.64 -3.75 -12.37
N TYR A 188 2.77 -4.44 -13.50
CA TYR A 188 4.00 -4.41 -14.29
C TYR A 188 4.13 -3.09 -15.01
N VAL A 189 5.36 -2.56 -15.02
CA VAL A 189 5.73 -1.37 -15.79
C VAL A 189 7.01 -1.64 -16.57
N GLU A 190 7.25 -0.85 -17.62
CA GLU A 190 8.56 -0.81 -18.26
C GLU A 190 9.50 0.01 -17.38
N ASP A 191 10.71 -0.51 -17.18
CA ASP A 191 11.75 0.23 -16.47
C ASP A 191 12.12 1.48 -17.28
N SER A 192 11.76 2.66 -16.78
CA SER A 192 12.21 3.92 -17.34
C SER A 192 13.70 4.08 -17.03
N ARG A 193 14.53 4.02 -18.06
CA ARG A 193 15.97 4.32 -17.97
C ARG A 193 16.22 5.76 -17.59
#